data_722100b9f31a686fd3f142b440a1c8e5
#
_entry.id   722100b9f31a686fd3f142b440a1c8e5
#
_cell.length_a   1.000
_cell.length_b   1.000
_cell.length_c   1.000
_cell.angle_alpha   90.00
_cell.angle_beta   90.00
_cell.angle_gamma   90.00
#
_symmetry.space_group_name_H-M   'P 1'
#
loop_
_entity.id
_entity.type
_entity.pdbx_description
1 polymer ?
#
loop_
_entity_poly.entity_id
_entity_poly.type
_entity_poly.pdbx_seq_one_letter_code
_entity_poly.pdbx_strand_id
1 'polypeptide(L)'
;GKVVEIERLAFVGNRNFSNGRLRQTLQTKQAGLLRQFVQRDTLVPDRIEFDKRLLKDFYTSRGYIDFSVLNASADLTRERDGYFVTFTVQEGLRYEFDNAQVISDIPEINAEDFTNLISVKPGQVYTPIAIDLTVRRMESLALQRGLQFVSAEPRIKRNYETQTIDVDFALIKAPRIFVERIDIKGNVTTLDSVIRRQFRTAESDPFNPRELSQAAERLRALGFFADAQVTTSSGSSDDQVLIAVNVIEKPTGSLGFGVSYSVTSGTGFNFNLSENNFLGRGQALSLNLSRGMATADAFVSFSEPAFLGRDITFRVSGGQASSSGNSASYDTSKLSFSPEVSFPLGEMTRMSVNLSFDETDISNVADKN
;
A
#
# COMPACT_ATOMS: atom_id res chain seq x y z
N GLY A 1 -27.46 16.41 -11.63
CA GLY A 1 -27.35 17.42 -10.59
C GLY A 1 -26.01 18.12 -10.74
N LYS A 2 -25.93 19.43 -10.49
CA LYS A 2 -24.63 20.13 -10.44
C LYS A 2 -23.77 19.47 -9.36
N VAL A 3 -22.57 19.04 -9.71
CA VAL A 3 -21.55 18.57 -8.77
C VAL A 3 -21.11 19.78 -7.96
N VAL A 4 -21.37 19.78 -6.65
CA VAL A 4 -21.00 20.88 -5.76
C VAL A 4 -19.62 20.58 -5.18
N GLU A 5 -18.69 21.49 -5.35
CA GLU A 5 -17.26 21.35 -5.09
C GLU A 5 -16.87 21.83 -3.69
N ILE A 6 -15.69 21.43 -3.22
CA ILE A 6 -15.11 21.90 -1.96
C ILE A 6 -14.20 23.09 -2.25
N GLU A 7 -14.68 24.29 -1.96
CA GLU A 7 -13.91 25.52 -2.15
C GLU A 7 -12.81 25.69 -1.11
N ARG A 8 -13.06 25.27 0.12
CA ARG A 8 -12.13 25.45 1.22
C ARG A 8 -12.13 24.28 2.18
N LEU A 9 -10.92 23.82 2.51
CA LEU A 9 -10.65 22.90 3.61
C LEU A 9 -9.94 23.66 4.73
N ALA A 10 -10.58 23.74 5.90
CA ALA A 10 -10.07 24.42 7.08
C ALA A 10 -9.93 23.47 8.26
N PHE A 11 -9.03 23.81 9.18
CA PHE A 11 -8.84 23.10 10.44
C PHE A 11 -8.90 24.10 11.59
N VAL A 12 -9.50 23.69 12.71
CA VAL A 12 -9.62 24.45 13.93
C VAL A 12 -9.11 23.57 15.08
N GLY A 13 -8.25 24.13 15.94
CA GLY A 13 -7.66 23.40 17.07
C GLY A 13 -6.29 22.78 16.77
N ASN A 14 -5.83 22.78 15.51
CA ASN A 14 -4.51 22.34 15.13
C ASN A 14 -3.45 23.40 15.49
N ARG A 15 -2.62 23.09 16.47
CA ARG A 15 -1.53 23.98 16.96
C ARG A 15 -0.15 23.51 16.50
N ASN A 16 0.04 22.18 16.42
CA ASN A 16 1.33 21.56 16.15
C ASN A 16 1.61 21.35 14.65
N PHE A 17 0.57 21.26 13.82
CA PHE A 17 0.71 21.08 12.38
C PHE A 17 -0.05 22.13 11.60
N SER A 18 0.56 22.62 10.53
CA SER A 18 -0.06 23.61 9.66
C SER A 18 -1.23 23.05 8.85
N ASN A 19 -2.19 23.90 8.51
CA ASN A 19 -3.32 23.52 7.62
C ASN A 19 -2.85 22.93 6.29
N GLY A 20 -1.73 23.42 5.74
CA GLY A 20 -1.14 22.90 4.51
C GLY A 20 -0.71 21.44 4.66
N ARG A 21 -0.05 21.10 5.78
CA ARG A 21 0.38 19.73 6.06
C ARG A 21 -0.80 18.79 6.25
N LEU A 22 -1.82 19.21 6.99
CA LEU A 22 -3.02 18.40 7.21
C LEU A 22 -3.81 18.19 5.91
N ARG A 23 -3.94 19.23 5.06
CA ARG A 23 -4.57 19.07 3.74
C ARG A 23 -3.89 18.06 2.85
N GLN A 24 -2.56 17.93 2.93
CA GLN A 24 -1.81 16.93 2.17
C GLN A 24 -2.14 15.50 2.60
N THR A 25 -2.48 15.29 3.88
CA THR A 25 -2.81 13.97 4.45
C THR A 25 -4.19 13.50 3.99
N LEU A 26 -5.14 14.39 3.74
CA LEU A 26 -6.50 14.05 3.38
C LEU A 26 -6.62 13.52 1.95
N GLN A 27 -7.61 12.64 1.74
CA GLN A 27 -8.03 12.20 0.41
C GLN A 27 -8.87 13.27 -0.30
N THR A 28 -9.69 13.96 0.46
CA THR A 28 -10.47 15.11 -0.01
C THR A 28 -9.53 16.27 -0.36
N LYS A 29 -9.71 16.84 -1.54
CA LYS A 29 -8.90 17.96 -2.02
C LYS A 29 -9.77 19.21 -2.20
N GLN A 30 -9.14 20.36 -1.97
CA GLN A 30 -9.74 21.65 -2.25
C GLN A 30 -9.64 21.92 -3.76
N ALA A 31 -10.67 22.55 -4.33
CA ALA A 31 -10.67 22.99 -5.72
C ALA A 31 -9.47 23.90 -6.02
N GLY A 32 -8.73 23.60 -7.08
CA GLY A 32 -7.52 24.30 -7.47
C GLY A 32 -7.56 24.79 -8.92
N LEU A 33 -6.51 25.51 -9.35
CA LEU A 33 -6.39 26.06 -10.71
C LEU A 33 -6.42 25.00 -11.83
N LEU A 34 -6.09 23.73 -11.54
CA LEU A 34 -6.14 22.62 -12.49
C LEU A 34 -7.44 21.81 -12.41
N ARG A 35 -8.52 22.46 -12.13
CA ARG A 35 -9.88 21.98 -11.87
C ARG A 35 -10.41 20.96 -12.88
N GLN A 36 -10.04 21.06 -14.15
CA GLN A 36 -10.54 20.18 -15.22
C GLN A 36 -9.97 18.76 -15.18
N PHE A 37 -8.94 18.49 -14.37
CA PHE A 37 -8.24 17.20 -14.33
C PHE A 37 -8.37 16.45 -13.02
N VAL A 38 -8.97 17.04 -11.97
CA VAL A 38 -9.03 16.45 -10.62
C VAL A 38 -10.46 16.40 -10.12
N GLN A 39 -11.09 15.23 -10.19
CA GLN A 39 -12.47 14.98 -9.68
C GLN A 39 -12.51 14.68 -8.15
N ARG A 40 -11.48 15.04 -7.37
CA ARG A 40 -11.40 14.75 -5.92
C ARG A 40 -11.91 15.89 -5.03
N ASP A 41 -12.44 16.92 -5.62
CA ASP A 41 -12.97 18.13 -5.00
C ASP A 41 -14.48 18.09 -4.72
N THR A 42 -15.13 16.96 -4.99
CA THR A 42 -16.56 16.76 -4.72
C THR A 42 -16.78 16.31 -3.28
N LEU A 43 -17.77 16.89 -2.61
CA LEU A 43 -18.18 16.47 -1.27
C LEU A 43 -18.84 15.09 -1.31
N VAL A 44 -18.20 14.11 -0.67
CA VAL A 44 -18.72 12.76 -0.47
C VAL A 44 -18.65 12.46 1.03
N PRO A 45 -19.78 12.20 1.71
CA PRO A 45 -19.81 11.97 3.17
C PRO A 45 -18.84 10.86 3.62
N ASP A 46 -18.77 9.76 2.89
CA ASP A 46 -17.88 8.63 3.21
C ASP A 46 -16.39 9.02 3.15
N ARG A 47 -16.03 9.98 2.31
CA ARG A 47 -14.66 10.54 2.29
C ARG A 47 -14.34 11.36 3.53
N ILE A 48 -15.32 12.09 4.06
CA ILE A 48 -15.12 12.87 5.30
C ILE A 48 -14.84 11.90 6.46
N GLU A 49 -15.57 10.80 6.58
CA GLU A 49 -15.32 9.79 7.59
C GLU A 49 -13.95 9.09 7.39
N PHE A 50 -13.56 8.86 6.15
CA PHE A 50 -12.24 8.34 5.83
C PHE A 50 -11.13 9.36 6.20
N ASP A 51 -11.34 10.62 5.89
CA ASP A 51 -10.39 11.69 6.21
C ASP A 51 -10.21 11.89 7.73
N LYS A 52 -11.26 11.72 8.53
CA LYS A 52 -11.15 11.68 10.00
C LYS A 52 -10.21 10.57 10.47
N ARG A 53 -10.29 9.39 9.86
CA ARG A 53 -9.36 8.28 10.15
C ARG A 53 -7.94 8.61 9.76
N LEU A 54 -7.73 9.18 8.57
CA LEU A 54 -6.40 9.61 8.11
C LEU A 54 -5.78 10.65 9.04
N LEU A 55 -6.58 11.61 9.55
CA LEU A 55 -6.10 12.58 10.54
C LEU A 55 -5.72 11.88 11.85
N LYS A 56 -6.55 10.94 12.33
CA LYS A 56 -6.24 10.18 13.54
C LYS A 56 -4.92 9.42 13.38
N ASP A 57 -4.74 8.70 12.28
CA ASP A 57 -3.52 7.93 12.00
C ASP A 57 -2.30 8.84 11.86
N PHE A 58 -2.47 10.01 11.22
CA PHE A 58 -1.41 11.00 11.09
C PHE A 58 -0.91 11.50 12.46
N TYR A 59 -1.84 11.84 13.37
CA TYR A 59 -1.50 12.35 14.69
C TYR A 59 -0.99 11.26 15.64
N THR A 60 -1.66 10.10 15.67
CA THR A 60 -1.25 9.00 16.56
C THR A 60 0.12 8.44 16.18
N SER A 61 0.45 8.39 14.88
CA SER A 61 1.80 7.98 14.42
C SER A 61 2.91 8.97 14.81
N ARG A 62 2.55 10.14 15.35
CA ARG A 62 3.48 11.21 15.79
C ARG A 62 3.42 11.47 17.29
N GLY A 63 2.85 10.55 18.05
CA GLY A 63 2.81 10.58 19.50
C GLY A 63 1.52 11.15 20.11
N TYR A 64 0.59 11.64 19.31
CA TYR A 64 -0.66 12.24 19.82
C TYR A 64 -1.75 11.18 19.97
N ILE A 65 -1.62 10.34 20.98
CA ILE A 65 -2.52 9.18 21.19
C ILE A 65 -3.95 9.59 21.50
N ASP A 66 -4.15 10.74 22.13
CA ASP A 66 -5.46 11.26 22.55
C ASP A 66 -6.09 12.16 21.46
N PHE A 67 -5.51 12.16 20.25
CA PHE A 67 -6.06 12.94 19.16
C PHE A 67 -7.50 12.52 18.84
N SER A 68 -8.35 13.51 18.66
CA SER A 68 -9.73 13.30 18.23
C SER A 68 -10.19 14.40 17.29
N VAL A 69 -11.04 14.02 16.34
CA VAL A 69 -11.82 14.96 15.54
C VAL A 69 -13.14 15.18 16.24
N LEU A 70 -13.32 16.37 16.82
CA LEU A 70 -14.52 16.73 17.56
C LEU A 70 -15.72 16.92 16.64
N ASN A 71 -15.49 17.54 15.49
CA ASN A 71 -16.53 17.80 14.48
C ASN A 71 -15.91 17.91 13.07
N ALA A 72 -16.70 17.56 12.06
CA ALA A 72 -16.42 17.89 10.67
C ALA A 72 -17.70 18.45 10.05
N SER A 73 -17.74 19.76 9.86
CA SER A 73 -18.88 20.46 9.21
C SER A 73 -18.61 20.69 7.75
N ALA A 74 -19.66 20.63 6.95
CA ALA A 74 -19.65 20.99 5.55
C ALA A 74 -20.77 22.03 5.32
N ASP A 75 -20.36 23.28 5.23
CA ASP A 75 -21.29 24.40 5.10
C ASP A 75 -21.34 24.89 3.65
N LEU A 76 -22.54 25.10 3.13
CA LEU A 76 -22.74 25.58 1.76
C LEU A 76 -22.30 27.06 1.67
N THR A 77 -21.62 27.42 0.58
CA THR A 77 -21.27 28.80 0.29
C THR A 77 -22.54 29.68 0.11
N ARG A 78 -22.40 30.99 0.27
CA ARG A 78 -23.54 31.93 0.08
C ARG A 78 -24.12 31.86 -1.34
N GLU A 79 -23.28 31.60 -2.32
CA GLU A 79 -23.66 31.46 -3.74
C GLU A 79 -24.21 30.07 -4.08
N ARG A 80 -24.17 29.13 -3.12
CA ARG A 80 -24.63 27.74 -3.24
C ARG A 80 -23.94 26.95 -4.36
N ASP A 81 -22.71 27.29 -4.68
CA ASP A 81 -21.88 26.66 -5.72
C ASP A 81 -20.72 25.84 -5.15
N GLY A 82 -20.42 25.93 -3.84
CA GLY A 82 -19.36 25.20 -3.17
C GLY A 82 -19.64 24.87 -1.71
N TYR A 83 -18.75 24.06 -1.11
CA TYR A 83 -18.73 23.72 0.31
C TYR A 83 -17.47 24.24 0.99
N PHE A 84 -17.64 24.75 2.21
CA PHE A 84 -16.57 24.94 3.16
C PHE A 84 -16.55 23.75 4.13
N VAL A 85 -15.51 22.95 4.08
CA VAL A 85 -15.34 21.82 4.99
C VAL A 85 -14.38 22.23 6.10
N THR A 86 -14.85 22.14 7.36
CA THR A 86 -14.06 22.49 8.54
C THR A 86 -13.94 21.29 9.48
N PHE A 87 -12.70 20.86 9.74
CA PHE A 87 -12.39 19.86 10.75
C PHE A 87 -12.01 20.56 12.07
N THR A 88 -12.80 20.35 13.11
CA THR A 88 -12.46 20.78 14.47
C THR A 88 -11.78 19.64 15.18
N VAL A 89 -10.52 19.84 15.58
CA VAL A 89 -9.68 18.79 16.16
C VAL A 89 -9.22 19.16 17.58
N GLN A 90 -8.97 18.13 18.36
CA GLN A 90 -8.29 18.20 19.65
C GLN A 90 -7.02 17.34 19.53
N GLU A 91 -5.84 17.96 19.58
CA GLU A 91 -4.57 17.27 19.34
C GLU A 91 -4.15 16.37 20.51
N GLY A 92 -4.46 16.76 21.75
CA GLY A 92 -3.99 16.08 22.94
C GLY A 92 -2.52 16.36 23.24
N LEU A 93 -1.95 15.57 24.16
CA LEU A 93 -0.53 15.62 24.51
C LEU A 93 0.28 14.69 23.62
N ARG A 94 1.55 15.03 23.40
CA ARG A 94 2.51 14.19 22.67
C ARG A 94 3.22 13.29 23.67
N TYR A 95 3.23 12.00 23.39
CA TYR A 95 3.84 10.96 24.22
C TYR A 95 5.08 10.37 23.58
N GLU A 96 6.01 9.94 24.43
CA GLU A 96 7.20 9.17 24.11
C GLU A 96 7.21 7.86 24.90
N PHE A 97 7.88 6.83 24.38
CA PHE A 97 8.05 5.60 25.13
C PHE A 97 9.05 5.79 26.27
N ASP A 98 8.76 5.24 27.44
CA ASP A 98 9.70 5.20 28.57
C ASP A 98 10.22 3.78 28.75
N ASN A 99 9.36 2.84 29.15
CA ASN A 99 9.75 1.46 29.35
C ASN A 99 8.95 0.51 28.45
N ALA A 100 9.61 -0.58 28.05
CA ALA A 100 8.96 -1.66 27.33
C ALA A 100 9.53 -2.99 27.81
N GLN A 101 8.66 -3.91 28.23
CA GLN A 101 9.06 -5.21 28.72
C GLN A 101 8.14 -6.32 28.21
N VAL A 102 8.63 -7.56 28.27
CA VAL A 102 7.80 -8.74 28.00
C VAL A 102 7.41 -9.37 29.33
N ILE A 103 6.16 -9.71 29.47
CA ILE A 103 5.64 -10.50 30.59
C ILE A 103 4.96 -11.75 30.03
N SER A 104 4.94 -12.85 30.79
CA SER A 104 4.26 -14.06 30.36
C SER A 104 3.21 -14.44 31.41
N ASP A 105 1.97 -14.55 30.92
CA ASP A 105 0.86 -15.12 31.70
C ASP A 105 0.82 -16.66 31.57
N ILE A 106 1.79 -17.23 30.82
CA ILE A 106 1.92 -18.67 30.56
C ILE A 106 3.16 -19.18 31.29
N PRO A 107 3.05 -20.01 32.32
CA PRO A 107 4.19 -20.44 33.14
C PRO A 107 5.31 -21.14 32.36
N GLU A 108 4.95 -21.84 31.29
CA GLU A 108 5.86 -22.63 30.48
C GLU A 108 6.70 -21.79 29.49
N ILE A 109 6.38 -20.49 29.37
CA ILE A 109 7.06 -19.58 28.41
C ILE A 109 7.93 -18.59 29.18
N ASN A 110 9.24 -18.65 28.92
CA ASN A 110 10.18 -17.65 29.44
C ASN A 110 10.07 -16.33 28.64
N ALA A 111 9.64 -15.26 29.33
CA ALA A 111 9.51 -13.92 28.75
C ALA A 111 10.84 -13.36 28.24
N GLU A 112 11.98 -13.73 28.87
CA GLU A 112 13.33 -13.25 28.48
C GLU A 112 13.69 -13.59 27.05
N ASP A 113 13.22 -14.74 26.55
CA ASP A 113 13.45 -15.22 25.18
C ASP A 113 12.89 -14.29 24.10
N PHE A 114 11.92 -13.46 24.47
CA PHE A 114 11.21 -12.53 23.57
C PHE A 114 11.67 -11.08 23.73
N THR A 115 12.46 -10.76 24.74
CA THR A 115 12.88 -9.38 25.06
C THR A 115 13.64 -8.72 23.91
N ASN A 116 14.49 -9.46 23.22
CA ASN A 116 15.26 -8.96 22.08
C ASN A 116 14.40 -8.56 20.85
N LEU A 117 13.12 -8.90 20.85
CA LEU A 117 12.18 -8.58 19.77
C LEU A 117 11.53 -7.21 19.94
N ILE A 118 11.71 -6.57 21.10
CA ILE A 118 11.17 -5.25 21.40
C ILE A 118 11.81 -4.23 20.44
N SER A 119 10.97 -3.60 19.62
CA SER A 119 11.38 -2.57 18.66
C SER A 119 11.33 -1.16 19.24
N VAL A 120 10.70 -1.02 20.39
CA VAL A 120 10.45 0.25 21.08
C VAL A 120 11.66 0.61 21.93
N LYS A 121 12.07 1.90 21.93
CA LYS A 121 13.20 2.40 22.71
C LYS A 121 12.74 3.55 23.61
N PRO A 122 13.29 3.69 24.84
CA PRO A 122 13.08 4.86 25.68
C PRO A 122 13.38 6.17 24.94
N GLY A 123 12.54 7.20 25.13
CA GLY A 123 12.64 8.49 24.46
C GLY A 123 12.23 8.51 22.98
N GLN A 124 11.85 7.37 22.42
CA GLN A 124 11.27 7.32 21.07
C GLN A 124 9.83 7.83 21.10
N VAL A 125 9.45 8.64 20.11
CA VAL A 125 8.06 9.09 19.93
C VAL A 125 7.13 7.91 19.82
N TYR A 126 6.03 7.94 20.57
CA TYR A 126 5.00 6.91 20.49
C TYR A 126 4.47 6.75 19.07
N THR A 127 4.41 5.51 18.63
CA THR A 127 3.76 5.13 17.38
C THR A 127 3.14 3.73 17.50
N PRO A 128 1.87 3.54 17.11
CA PRO A 128 1.21 2.24 17.13
C PRO A 128 1.95 1.19 16.26
N ILE A 129 2.61 1.64 15.20
CA ILE A 129 3.35 0.77 14.28
C ILE A 129 4.49 0.03 14.99
N ALA A 130 5.22 0.69 15.90
CA ALA A 130 6.31 0.05 16.65
C ALA A 130 5.80 -1.04 17.60
N ILE A 131 4.63 -0.82 18.21
CA ILE A 131 3.96 -1.82 19.04
C ILE A 131 3.53 -3.02 18.21
N ASP A 132 2.84 -2.78 17.10
CA ASP A 132 2.33 -3.83 16.23
C ASP A 132 3.48 -4.67 15.61
N LEU A 133 4.58 -4.01 15.23
CA LEU A 133 5.77 -4.70 14.75
C LEU A 133 6.39 -5.62 15.81
N THR A 134 6.46 -5.15 17.07
CA THR A 134 6.97 -5.94 18.21
C THR A 134 6.08 -7.16 18.43
N VAL A 135 4.77 -6.96 18.47
CA VAL A 135 3.81 -8.04 18.66
C VAL A 135 3.93 -9.10 17.55
N ARG A 136 3.98 -8.66 16.29
CA ARG A 136 4.16 -9.59 15.15
C ARG A 136 5.41 -10.44 15.26
N ARG A 137 6.54 -9.84 15.66
CA ARG A 137 7.79 -10.58 15.85
C ARG A 137 7.68 -11.61 16.96
N MET A 138 7.02 -11.26 18.06
CA MET A 138 6.79 -12.17 19.18
C MET A 138 5.90 -13.35 18.77
N GLU A 139 4.78 -13.09 18.11
CA GLU A 139 3.87 -14.14 17.62
C GLU A 139 4.56 -15.02 16.56
N SER A 140 5.39 -14.44 15.68
CA SER A 140 6.17 -15.19 14.70
C SER A 140 7.21 -16.11 15.37
N LEU A 141 7.93 -15.63 16.39
CA LEU A 141 8.87 -16.46 17.16
C LEU A 141 8.14 -17.57 17.92
N ALA A 142 6.98 -17.25 18.52
CA ALA A 142 6.15 -18.26 19.22
C ALA A 142 5.75 -19.37 18.25
N LEU A 143 5.28 -19.02 17.06
CA LEU A 143 4.91 -19.99 16.03
C LEU A 143 6.10 -20.84 15.57
N GLN A 144 7.28 -20.24 15.33
CA GLN A 144 8.52 -20.96 14.98
C GLN A 144 8.95 -21.95 16.06
N ARG A 145 8.63 -21.67 17.33
CA ARG A 145 8.90 -22.56 18.48
C ARG A 145 7.79 -23.61 18.70
N GLY A 146 6.79 -23.68 17.82
CA GLY A 146 5.66 -24.60 17.93
C GLY A 146 4.56 -24.16 18.91
N LEU A 147 4.60 -22.92 19.40
CA LEU A 147 3.63 -22.35 20.32
C LEU A 147 2.46 -21.73 19.53
N GLN A 148 1.63 -22.56 18.92
CA GLN A 148 0.58 -22.14 17.96
C GLN A 148 -0.53 -21.27 18.55
N PHE A 149 -0.79 -21.36 19.87
CA PHE A 149 -1.88 -20.67 20.55
C PHE A 149 -1.35 -19.68 21.59
N VAL A 150 -0.32 -18.94 21.22
CA VAL A 150 0.22 -17.83 22.00
C VAL A 150 0.05 -16.53 21.23
N SER A 151 -0.54 -15.54 21.87
CA SER A 151 -0.68 -14.20 21.34
C SER A 151 0.08 -13.23 22.24
N ALA A 152 0.59 -12.15 21.65
CA ALA A 152 1.22 -11.07 22.40
C ALA A 152 0.25 -9.88 22.49
N GLU A 153 -0.20 -9.54 23.70
CA GLU A 153 -1.11 -8.44 23.96
C GLU A 153 -0.33 -7.24 24.51
N PRO A 154 -0.35 -6.08 23.85
CA PRO A 154 0.29 -4.87 24.37
C PRO A 154 -0.60 -4.22 25.44
N ARG A 155 -0.11 -4.15 26.67
CA ARG A 155 -0.74 -3.46 27.79
C ARG A 155 -0.07 -2.10 27.96
N ILE A 156 -0.78 -1.02 27.61
CA ILE A 156 -0.25 0.34 27.56
C ILE A 156 -0.61 1.06 28.86
N LYS A 157 0.40 1.55 29.58
CA LYS A 157 0.26 2.41 30.74
C LYS A 157 0.73 3.82 30.42
N ARG A 158 -0.09 4.81 30.70
CA ARG A 158 0.19 6.22 30.40
C ARG A 158 0.55 6.98 31.66
N ASN A 159 1.61 7.77 31.58
CA ASN A 159 1.95 8.75 32.58
C ASN A 159 1.67 10.15 32.00
N TYR A 160 0.65 10.82 32.56
CA TYR A 160 0.23 12.14 32.08
C TYR A 160 1.18 13.26 32.56
N GLU A 161 1.88 13.06 33.68
CA GLU A 161 2.79 14.06 34.23
C GLU A 161 4.10 14.14 33.40
N THR A 162 4.65 12.99 33.07
CA THR A 162 5.88 12.89 32.28
C THR A 162 5.64 12.83 30.78
N GLN A 163 4.38 12.67 30.35
CA GLN A 163 3.98 12.44 28.95
C GLN A 163 4.69 11.22 28.34
N THR A 164 4.79 10.15 29.13
CA THR A 164 5.43 8.91 28.72
C THR A 164 4.47 7.72 28.72
N ILE A 165 4.88 6.70 28.00
CA ILE A 165 4.13 5.45 27.84
C ILE A 165 5.03 4.27 28.15
N ASP A 166 4.58 3.43 29.10
CA ASP A 166 5.13 2.10 29.33
C ASP A 166 4.29 1.06 28.59
N VAL A 167 4.96 0.06 28.01
CA VAL A 167 4.29 -1.03 27.30
C VAL A 167 4.73 -2.37 27.86
N ASP A 168 3.79 -3.10 28.43
CA ASP A 168 3.98 -4.50 28.80
C ASP A 168 3.45 -5.40 27.67
N PHE A 169 4.32 -6.11 27.00
CA PHE A 169 3.91 -7.12 26.02
C PHE A 169 3.62 -8.44 26.72
N ALA A 170 2.33 -8.72 26.98
CA ALA A 170 1.91 -9.91 27.68
C ALA A 170 1.73 -11.10 26.71
N LEU A 171 2.49 -12.17 26.93
CA LEU A 171 2.28 -13.43 26.23
C LEU A 171 1.14 -14.18 26.90
N ILE A 172 0.01 -14.34 26.20
CA ILE A 172 -1.22 -14.95 26.70
C ILE A 172 -1.61 -16.18 25.86
N LYS A 173 -2.41 -17.08 26.44
CA LYS A 173 -3.04 -18.17 25.67
C LYS A 173 -4.12 -17.58 24.76
N ALA A 174 -3.94 -17.73 23.47
CA ALA A 174 -4.99 -17.44 22.49
C ALA A 174 -6.04 -18.56 22.45
N PRO A 175 -7.30 -18.25 22.10
CA PRO A 175 -8.32 -19.27 21.86
C PRO A 175 -7.86 -20.25 20.77
N ARG A 176 -8.15 -21.55 20.96
CA ARG A 176 -7.86 -22.59 19.97
C ARG A 176 -8.96 -22.57 18.92
N ILE A 177 -8.88 -21.63 18.01
CA ILE A 177 -9.80 -21.48 16.89
C ILE A 177 -9.03 -21.78 15.60
N PHE A 178 -9.63 -22.55 14.71
CA PHE A 178 -9.05 -22.94 13.43
C PHE A 178 -9.84 -22.36 12.27
N VAL A 179 -9.17 -22.14 11.15
CA VAL A 179 -9.83 -21.78 9.90
C VAL A 179 -10.46 -23.01 9.28
N GLU A 180 -11.79 -23.06 9.21
CA GLU A 180 -12.49 -24.14 8.56
C GLU A 180 -12.34 -24.05 7.03
N ARG A 181 -12.65 -22.85 6.48
CA ARG A 181 -12.66 -22.61 5.03
C ARG A 181 -12.50 -21.13 4.73
N ILE A 182 -11.92 -20.85 3.55
CA ILE A 182 -11.83 -19.50 2.97
C ILE A 182 -12.75 -19.46 1.74
N ASP A 183 -13.88 -18.79 1.86
CA ASP A 183 -14.87 -18.61 0.79
C ASP A 183 -14.61 -17.30 0.05
N ILE A 184 -14.35 -17.37 -1.25
CA ILE A 184 -14.07 -16.22 -2.11
C ILE A 184 -15.26 -15.99 -3.03
N LYS A 185 -15.71 -14.75 -3.12
CA LYS A 185 -16.85 -14.33 -3.96
C LYS A 185 -16.57 -12.99 -4.64
N GLY A 186 -17.13 -12.83 -5.85
CA GLY A 186 -17.05 -11.59 -6.60
C GLY A 186 -15.87 -11.51 -7.58
N ASN A 187 -15.00 -12.49 -7.58
CA ASN A 187 -13.91 -12.60 -8.56
C ASN A 187 -14.43 -13.28 -9.85
N VAL A 188 -14.64 -12.49 -10.87
CA VAL A 188 -15.11 -12.98 -12.18
C VAL A 188 -13.94 -13.23 -13.12
N THR A 189 -12.97 -12.33 -13.11
CA THR A 189 -11.76 -12.38 -13.96
C THR A 189 -10.57 -12.92 -13.19
N THR A 190 -10.36 -12.45 -11.95
CA THR A 190 -9.21 -12.82 -11.13
C THR A 190 -9.34 -14.24 -10.62
N LEU A 191 -8.31 -15.05 -10.84
CA LEU A 191 -8.29 -16.45 -10.35
C LEU A 191 -8.27 -16.48 -8.81
N ASP A 192 -8.95 -17.49 -8.26
CA ASP A 192 -9.00 -17.79 -6.81
C ASP A 192 -7.59 -17.85 -6.19
N SER A 193 -6.66 -18.48 -6.89
CA SER A 193 -5.27 -18.62 -6.45
C SER A 193 -4.56 -17.27 -6.22
N VAL A 194 -4.93 -16.22 -6.97
CA VAL A 194 -4.38 -14.87 -6.81
C VAL A 194 -4.85 -14.24 -5.50
N ILE A 195 -6.09 -14.49 -5.12
CA ILE A 195 -6.69 -14.02 -3.87
C ILE A 195 -6.17 -14.85 -2.69
N ARG A 196 -6.21 -16.19 -2.79
CA ARG A 196 -5.77 -17.11 -1.74
C ARG A 196 -4.32 -16.90 -1.33
N ARG A 197 -3.41 -16.61 -2.26
CA ARG A 197 -2.00 -16.36 -1.93
C ARG A 197 -1.76 -15.09 -1.10
N GLN A 198 -2.77 -14.22 -0.95
CA GLN A 198 -2.67 -13.07 -0.04
C GLN A 198 -2.85 -13.47 1.42
N PHE A 199 -3.36 -14.67 1.67
CA PHE A 199 -3.48 -15.25 3.01
C PHE A 199 -2.24 -16.12 3.28
N ARG A 200 -1.60 -15.91 4.42
CA ARG A 200 -0.54 -16.79 4.92
C ARG A 200 -1.10 -17.96 5.71
N THR A 201 -2.37 -17.83 6.12
CA THR A 201 -3.13 -18.85 6.82
C THR A 201 -3.88 -19.72 5.81
N ALA A 202 -3.74 -21.03 5.90
CA ALA A 202 -4.48 -22.01 5.12
C ALA A 202 -5.70 -22.54 5.90
N GLU A 203 -6.53 -23.31 5.22
CA GLU A 203 -7.61 -24.07 5.85
C GLU A 203 -7.01 -25.10 6.82
N SER A 204 -7.60 -25.26 7.98
CA SER A 204 -7.14 -26.04 9.14
C SER A 204 -5.98 -25.41 9.94
N ASP A 205 -5.48 -24.25 9.56
CA ASP A 205 -4.49 -23.54 10.38
C ASP A 205 -5.15 -22.81 11.57
N PRO A 206 -4.38 -22.50 12.63
CA PRO A 206 -4.85 -21.64 13.71
C PRO A 206 -5.28 -20.27 13.18
N PHE A 207 -6.45 -19.83 13.63
CA PHE A 207 -6.99 -18.53 13.25
C PHE A 207 -6.23 -17.39 13.93
N ASN A 208 -5.74 -16.43 13.14
CA ASN A 208 -5.11 -15.20 13.63
C ASN A 208 -5.81 -13.96 13.05
N PRO A 209 -6.53 -13.17 13.86
CA PRO A 209 -7.24 -11.97 13.40
C PRO A 209 -6.33 -10.92 12.75
N ARG A 210 -5.07 -10.82 13.18
CA ARG A 210 -4.11 -9.87 12.60
C ARG A 210 -3.68 -10.27 11.20
N GLU A 211 -3.41 -11.56 11.00
CA GLU A 211 -3.10 -12.08 9.67
C GLU A 211 -4.25 -11.84 8.69
N LEU A 212 -5.48 -11.97 9.17
CA LEU A 212 -6.67 -11.68 8.39
C LEU A 212 -6.74 -10.21 7.96
N SER A 213 -6.47 -9.29 8.89
CA SER A 213 -6.43 -7.85 8.58
C SER A 213 -5.33 -7.52 7.57
N GLN A 214 -4.15 -8.13 7.70
CA GLN A 214 -3.04 -7.97 6.76
C GLN A 214 -3.36 -8.56 5.38
N ALA A 215 -4.04 -9.70 5.34
CA ALA A 215 -4.49 -10.29 4.07
C ALA A 215 -5.47 -9.36 3.35
N ALA A 216 -6.38 -8.71 4.07
CA ALA A 216 -7.28 -7.71 3.52
C ALA A 216 -6.51 -6.49 2.96
N GLU A 217 -5.47 -6.03 3.64
CA GLU A 217 -4.61 -4.94 3.14
C GLU A 217 -3.83 -5.36 1.90
N ARG A 218 -3.25 -6.57 1.89
CA ARG A 218 -2.56 -7.11 0.70
C ARG A 218 -3.50 -7.23 -0.50
N LEU A 219 -4.74 -7.69 -0.29
CA LEU A 219 -5.76 -7.75 -1.35
C LEU A 219 -6.05 -6.36 -1.93
N ARG A 220 -6.24 -5.35 -1.08
CA ARG A 220 -6.46 -3.96 -1.54
C ARG A 220 -5.25 -3.41 -2.27
N ALA A 221 -4.05 -3.74 -1.81
CA ALA A 221 -2.77 -3.30 -2.40
C ALA A 221 -2.52 -3.87 -3.81
N LEU A 222 -3.15 -5.01 -4.19
CA LEU A 222 -3.08 -5.53 -5.56
C LEU A 222 -3.60 -4.51 -6.60
N GLY A 223 -4.54 -3.66 -6.21
CA GLY A 223 -5.12 -2.68 -7.10
C GLY A 223 -6.10 -3.25 -8.14
N PHE A 224 -6.51 -4.53 -8.01
CA PHE A 224 -7.43 -5.22 -8.92
C PHE A 224 -8.90 -5.01 -8.54
N PHE A 225 -9.14 -4.60 -7.32
CA PHE A 225 -10.46 -4.50 -6.73
C PHE A 225 -10.82 -3.04 -6.41
N ALA A 226 -12.07 -2.68 -6.68
CA ALA A 226 -12.66 -1.42 -6.22
C ALA A 226 -12.96 -1.50 -4.72
N ASP A 227 -13.36 -2.70 -4.24
CA ASP A 227 -13.52 -3.01 -2.82
C ASP A 227 -13.08 -4.46 -2.55
N ALA A 228 -12.55 -4.70 -1.35
CA ALA A 228 -12.17 -6.01 -0.87
C ALA A 228 -12.45 -6.08 0.63
N GLN A 229 -13.47 -6.86 0.98
CA GLN A 229 -13.89 -7.08 2.35
C GLN A 229 -13.54 -8.50 2.79
N VAL A 230 -12.93 -8.61 3.95
CA VAL A 230 -12.61 -9.90 4.57
C VAL A 230 -13.30 -9.92 5.92
N THR A 231 -14.20 -10.86 6.11
CA THR A 231 -15.01 -11.01 7.32
C THR A 231 -14.93 -12.43 7.84
N THR A 232 -15.27 -12.63 9.09
CA THR A 232 -15.36 -13.95 9.72
C THR A 232 -16.78 -14.24 10.18
N SER A 233 -17.15 -15.51 10.13
CA SER A 233 -18.38 -16.04 10.73
C SER A 233 -18.07 -17.33 11.47
N SER A 234 -18.96 -17.73 12.37
CA SER A 234 -18.84 -19.03 13.06
C SER A 234 -18.81 -20.16 12.06
N GLY A 235 -17.94 -21.13 12.29
CA GLY A 235 -17.83 -22.35 11.52
C GLY A 235 -18.84 -23.42 11.95
N SER A 236 -18.62 -24.65 11.52
CA SER A 236 -19.46 -25.81 11.87
C SER A 236 -19.31 -26.25 13.33
N SER A 237 -18.28 -25.81 14.04
CA SER A 237 -18.06 -26.03 15.47
C SER A 237 -17.56 -24.77 16.16
N ASP A 238 -17.64 -24.73 17.50
CA ASP A 238 -17.27 -23.56 18.33
C ASP A 238 -15.79 -23.20 18.24
N ASP A 239 -14.95 -24.12 17.82
CA ASP A 239 -13.52 -23.97 17.63
C ASP A 239 -13.13 -23.67 16.16
N GLN A 240 -14.10 -23.38 15.30
CA GLN A 240 -13.89 -23.12 13.88
C GLN A 240 -14.49 -21.79 13.41
N VAL A 241 -13.82 -21.17 12.43
CA VAL A 241 -14.29 -19.95 11.75
C VAL A 241 -14.24 -20.13 10.24
N LEU A 242 -15.24 -19.55 9.58
CA LEU A 242 -15.26 -19.36 8.14
C LEU A 242 -14.73 -17.96 7.83
N ILE A 243 -13.81 -17.87 6.87
CA ILE A 243 -13.33 -16.59 6.34
C ILE A 243 -14.09 -16.33 5.04
N ALA A 244 -14.85 -15.26 4.99
CA ALA A 244 -15.55 -14.81 3.78
C ALA A 244 -14.80 -13.63 3.16
N VAL A 245 -14.39 -13.79 1.91
CA VAL A 245 -13.69 -12.78 1.11
C VAL A 245 -14.64 -12.33 0.00
N ASN A 246 -15.13 -11.10 0.09
CA ASN A 246 -15.98 -10.52 -0.93
C ASN A 246 -15.20 -9.42 -1.66
N VAL A 247 -15.05 -9.56 -2.97
CA VAL A 247 -14.32 -8.60 -3.80
C VAL A 247 -15.23 -8.01 -4.87
N ILE A 248 -14.96 -6.76 -5.23
CA ILE A 248 -15.58 -6.08 -6.37
C ILE A 248 -14.44 -5.71 -7.32
N GLU A 249 -14.38 -6.36 -8.48
CA GLU A 249 -13.33 -6.12 -9.45
C GLU A 249 -13.48 -4.76 -10.13
N LYS A 250 -12.36 -4.20 -10.54
CA LYS A 250 -12.29 -3.00 -11.39
C LYS A 250 -11.38 -3.25 -12.58
N PRO A 251 -11.48 -2.45 -13.65
CA PRO A 251 -10.55 -2.54 -14.77
C PRO A 251 -9.10 -2.41 -14.30
N THR A 252 -8.25 -3.35 -14.73
CA THR A 252 -6.81 -3.44 -14.39
C THR A 252 -5.93 -3.04 -15.56
N GLY A 253 -6.52 -2.93 -16.75
CA GLY A 253 -5.88 -2.50 -17.96
C GLY A 253 -6.01 -1.00 -18.22
N SER A 254 -5.02 -0.45 -18.91
CA SER A 254 -5.06 0.91 -19.45
C SER A 254 -4.48 0.96 -20.85
N LEU A 255 -5.10 1.78 -21.69
CA LEU A 255 -4.67 2.06 -23.04
C LEU A 255 -4.47 3.56 -23.19
N GLY A 256 -3.28 3.96 -23.61
CA GLY A 256 -2.93 5.36 -23.85
C GLY A 256 -2.47 5.57 -25.29
N PHE A 257 -2.94 6.65 -25.89
CA PHE A 257 -2.44 7.14 -27.16
C PHE A 257 -2.11 8.62 -27.01
N GLY A 258 -0.92 9.01 -27.47
CA GLY A 258 -0.47 10.40 -27.38
C GLY A 258 0.16 10.86 -28.69
N VAL A 259 0.04 12.16 -28.94
CA VAL A 259 0.72 12.86 -30.02
C VAL A 259 1.55 13.96 -29.38
N SER A 260 2.80 14.07 -29.78
CA SER A 260 3.72 15.12 -29.33
C SER A 260 4.26 15.88 -30.53
N TYR A 261 4.59 17.15 -30.33
CA TYR A 261 5.29 17.95 -31.33
C TYR A 261 6.47 18.67 -30.67
N SER A 262 7.61 18.59 -31.28
CA SER A 262 8.82 19.31 -30.88
C SER A 262 9.41 20.03 -32.09
N VAL A 263 9.90 21.25 -31.90
CA VAL A 263 10.53 22.03 -32.97
C VAL A 263 11.80 21.35 -33.51
N THR A 264 12.47 20.57 -32.66
CA THR A 264 13.72 19.88 -33.04
C THR A 264 13.49 18.48 -33.58
N SER A 265 12.50 17.75 -33.06
CA SER A 265 12.25 16.33 -33.39
C SER A 265 10.95 16.09 -34.19
N GLY A 266 10.20 17.16 -34.48
CA GLY A 266 8.96 17.05 -35.26
C GLY A 266 7.81 16.42 -34.52
N THR A 267 6.89 15.80 -35.26
CA THR A 267 5.72 15.10 -34.72
C THR A 267 6.11 13.72 -34.25
N GLY A 268 5.67 13.35 -33.04
CA GLY A 268 5.82 12.00 -32.47
C GLY A 268 4.47 11.42 -32.07
N PHE A 269 4.40 10.10 -32.11
CA PHE A 269 3.25 9.31 -31.64
C PHE A 269 3.72 8.34 -30.57
N ASN A 270 2.93 8.16 -29.53
CA ASN A 270 3.16 7.14 -28.51
C ASN A 270 1.89 6.31 -28.29
N PHE A 271 2.09 5.04 -28.02
CA PHE A 271 1.07 4.08 -27.70
C PHE A 271 1.53 3.28 -26.48
N ASN A 272 0.71 3.24 -25.44
CA ASN A 272 0.99 2.51 -24.22
C ASN A 272 -0.18 1.58 -23.91
N LEU A 273 0.12 0.31 -23.73
CA LEU A 273 -0.80 -0.70 -23.21
C LEU A 273 -0.22 -1.22 -21.91
N SER A 274 -1.03 -1.24 -20.85
CA SER A 274 -0.65 -1.85 -19.58
C SER A 274 -1.82 -2.68 -19.07
N GLU A 275 -1.55 -3.90 -18.65
CA GLU A 275 -2.49 -4.79 -17.98
C GLU A 275 -1.83 -5.37 -16.72
N ASN A 276 -2.41 -5.11 -15.53
CA ASN A 276 -1.82 -5.52 -14.25
C ASN A 276 -2.35 -6.86 -13.73
N ASN A 277 -3.41 -7.36 -14.36
CA ASN A 277 -3.99 -8.67 -14.01
C ASN A 277 -4.19 -9.52 -15.27
N PHE A 278 -3.12 -9.69 -16.03
CA PHE A 278 -3.12 -10.39 -17.31
C PHE A 278 -3.66 -11.82 -17.15
N LEU A 279 -4.71 -12.13 -17.91
CA LEU A 279 -5.47 -13.39 -17.84
C LEU A 279 -5.99 -13.75 -16.43
N GLY A 280 -6.20 -12.76 -15.55
CA GLY A 280 -6.68 -12.98 -14.19
C GLY A 280 -5.65 -13.62 -13.25
N ARG A 281 -4.38 -13.73 -13.66
CA ARG A 281 -3.32 -14.40 -12.91
C ARG A 281 -2.52 -13.49 -11.99
N GLY A 282 -2.85 -12.18 -11.97
CA GLY A 282 -2.08 -11.17 -11.25
C GLY A 282 -0.71 -10.89 -11.88
N GLN A 283 -0.52 -11.31 -13.11
CA GLN A 283 0.65 -11.00 -13.92
C GLN A 283 0.50 -9.61 -14.51
N ALA A 284 1.62 -8.90 -14.73
CA ALA A 284 1.60 -7.62 -15.39
C ALA A 284 2.23 -7.71 -16.78
N LEU A 285 1.56 -7.13 -17.77
CA LEU A 285 2.05 -6.99 -19.13
C LEU A 285 2.02 -5.52 -19.51
N SER A 286 3.11 -5.01 -20.06
CA SER A 286 3.13 -3.67 -20.63
C SER A 286 3.77 -3.67 -22.02
N LEU A 287 3.23 -2.86 -22.90
CA LEU A 287 3.75 -2.58 -24.24
C LEU A 287 3.81 -1.07 -24.44
N ASN A 288 4.98 -0.58 -24.77
CA ASN A 288 5.22 0.82 -25.08
C ASN A 288 5.78 0.93 -26.49
N LEU A 289 5.08 1.66 -27.35
CA LEU A 289 5.52 1.95 -28.71
C LEU A 289 5.62 3.47 -28.85
N SER A 290 6.74 3.95 -29.34
CA SER A 290 6.88 5.36 -29.71
C SER A 290 7.50 5.50 -31.11
N ARG A 291 7.02 6.49 -31.85
CA ARG A 291 7.53 6.81 -33.18
C ARG A 291 7.58 8.31 -33.36
N GLY A 292 8.77 8.83 -33.53
CA GLY A 292 9.03 10.19 -33.97
C GLY A 292 9.54 10.22 -35.42
N MET A 293 9.92 11.39 -35.89
CA MET A 293 10.53 11.53 -37.21
C MET A 293 11.92 10.87 -37.29
N ALA A 294 12.66 10.95 -36.17
CA ALA A 294 14.03 10.45 -36.07
C ALA A 294 14.20 9.31 -35.05
N THR A 295 13.15 8.92 -34.37
CA THR A 295 13.21 7.91 -33.31
C THR A 295 12.10 6.89 -33.45
N ALA A 296 12.39 5.64 -33.11
CA ALA A 296 11.38 4.59 -33.03
C ALA A 296 11.78 3.65 -31.90
N ASP A 297 10.83 3.47 -30.93
CA ASP A 297 11.04 2.62 -29.79
C ASP A 297 9.87 1.64 -29.64
N ALA A 298 10.20 0.41 -29.31
CA ALA A 298 9.23 -0.64 -29.03
C ALA A 298 9.73 -1.45 -27.83
N PHE A 299 9.02 -1.40 -26.71
CA PHE A 299 9.37 -2.12 -25.50
C PHE A 299 8.20 -2.94 -24.99
N VAL A 300 8.48 -4.18 -24.57
CA VAL A 300 7.55 -5.07 -23.91
C VAL A 300 8.13 -5.48 -22.55
N SER A 301 7.28 -5.54 -21.52
CA SER A 301 7.66 -6.06 -20.22
C SER A 301 6.56 -6.98 -19.70
N PHE A 302 6.98 -8.11 -19.16
CA PHE A 302 6.12 -9.09 -18.49
C PHE A 302 6.63 -9.32 -17.08
N SER A 303 5.73 -9.40 -16.10
CA SER A 303 6.06 -9.64 -14.69
C SER A 303 5.14 -10.70 -14.09
N GLU A 304 5.74 -11.71 -13.48
CA GLU A 304 5.08 -12.76 -12.67
C GLU A 304 5.43 -12.56 -11.21
N PRO A 305 4.52 -12.07 -10.35
CA PRO A 305 4.82 -11.75 -8.95
C PRO A 305 4.89 -12.98 -8.03
N ALA A 306 4.44 -14.14 -8.49
CA ALA A 306 4.43 -15.39 -7.72
C ALA A 306 5.11 -16.51 -8.50
N PHE A 307 6.34 -16.26 -8.94
CA PHE A 307 7.08 -17.19 -9.76
C PHE A 307 7.30 -18.53 -9.05
N LEU A 308 6.92 -19.62 -9.72
CA LEU A 308 6.91 -20.98 -9.19
C LEU A 308 6.07 -21.14 -7.90
N GLY A 309 5.02 -20.31 -7.74
CA GLY A 309 4.15 -20.36 -6.56
C GLY A 309 4.79 -19.80 -5.27
N ARG A 310 5.92 -19.11 -5.37
CA ARG A 310 6.68 -18.53 -4.25
C ARG A 310 6.58 -17.01 -4.27
N ASP A 311 6.92 -16.35 -3.17
CA ASP A 311 7.08 -14.89 -3.10
C ASP A 311 8.39 -14.46 -3.81
N ILE A 312 8.44 -14.76 -5.09
CA ILE A 312 9.53 -14.40 -5.99
C ILE A 312 8.89 -13.70 -7.19
N THR A 313 9.30 -12.47 -7.46
CA THR A 313 8.86 -11.79 -8.69
C THR A 313 9.89 -12.04 -9.78
N PHE A 314 9.43 -12.61 -10.87
CA PHE A 314 10.20 -12.70 -12.11
C PHE A 314 9.68 -11.66 -13.09
N ARG A 315 10.57 -10.84 -13.63
CA ARG A 315 10.26 -9.86 -14.65
C ARG A 315 11.20 -10.07 -15.84
N VAL A 316 10.66 -9.95 -17.02
CA VAL A 316 11.45 -9.90 -18.26
C VAL A 316 11.00 -8.68 -19.07
N SER A 317 11.96 -7.91 -19.52
CA SER A 317 11.71 -6.80 -20.42
C SER A 317 12.65 -6.86 -21.61
N GLY A 318 12.19 -6.39 -22.75
CA GLY A 318 12.99 -6.31 -23.95
C GLY A 318 12.39 -5.33 -24.92
N GLY A 319 13.23 -4.88 -25.84
CA GLY A 319 12.76 -3.95 -26.85
C GLY A 319 13.88 -3.44 -27.73
N GLN A 320 13.47 -2.65 -28.71
CA GLN A 320 14.35 -1.99 -29.63
C GLN A 320 14.14 -0.48 -29.56
N ALA A 321 15.23 0.26 -29.53
CA ALA A 321 15.24 1.71 -29.67
C ALA A 321 16.12 2.08 -30.84
N SER A 322 15.62 2.94 -31.76
CA SER A 322 16.39 3.45 -32.86
C SER A 322 16.35 4.96 -32.94
N SER A 323 17.47 5.55 -33.31
CA SER A 323 17.61 6.99 -33.51
C SER A 323 18.37 7.24 -34.80
N SER A 324 17.76 8.01 -35.70
CA SER A 324 18.37 8.50 -36.93
C SER A 324 18.05 9.99 -37.05
N GLY A 325 18.97 10.78 -37.54
CA GLY A 325 18.63 12.20 -37.69
C GLY A 325 19.69 13.05 -38.36
N ASN A 326 19.22 14.08 -39.03
CA ASN A 326 20.05 15.03 -39.76
C ASN A 326 21.07 15.81 -38.90
N SER A 327 20.91 15.75 -37.57
CA SER A 327 21.81 16.41 -36.61
C SER A 327 22.81 15.47 -35.95
N ALA A 328 22.65 14.16 -36.12
CA ALA A 328 23.58 13.15 -35.61
C ALA A 328 24.57 12.73 -36.70
N SER A 329 25.82 12.51 -36.33
CA SER A 329 26.85 12.03 -37.23
C SER A 329 26.70 10.55 -37.59
N TYR A 330 25.72 9.86 -37.02
CA TYR A 330 25.44 8.44 -37.21
C TYR A 330 24.03 8.08 -36.75
N ASP A 331 23.54 6.97 -37.24
CA ASP A 331 22.29 6.34 -36.77
C ASP A 331 22.61 5.25 -35.76
N THR A 332 21.70 5.05 -34.81
CA THR A 332 21.83 3.99 -33.79
C THR A 332 20.60 3.10 -33.77
N SER A 333 20.80 1.81 -33.59
CA SER A 333 19.76 0.83 -33.29
C SER A 333 20.23 0.01 -32.10
N LYS A 334 19.47 0.07 -30.99
CA LYS A 334 19.78 -0.65 -29.77
C LYS A 334 18.69 -1.69 -29.50
N LEU A 335 19.11 -2.96 -29.42
CA LEU A 335 18.30 -4.07 -28.95
C LEU A 335 18.66 -4.33 -27.49
N SER A 336 17.65 -4.44 -26.60
CA SER A 336 17.83 -4.70 -25.18
C SER A 336 16.99 -5.86 -24.71
N PHE A 337 17.55 -6.67 -23.79
CA PHE A 337 16.85 -7.74 -23.10
C PHE A 337 17.30 -7.78 -21.65
N SER A 338 16.35 -7.71 -20.69
CA SER A 338 16.67 -7.59 -19.28
C SER A 338 15.76 -8.48 -18.43
N PRO A 339 16.21 -9.68 -18.04
CA PRO A 339 15.56 -10.48 -17.01
C PRO A 339 15.93 -9.98 -15.63
N GLU A 340 14.95 -10.00 -14.72
CA GLU A 340 15.08 -9.60 -13.32
C GLU A 340 14.39 -10.63 -12.42
N VAL A 341 15.03 -10.95 -11.30
CA VAL A 341 14.45 -11.74 -10.22
C VAL A 341 14.49 -10.93 -8.93
N SER A 342 13.34 -10.79 -8.26
CA SER A 342 13.23 -10.11 -6.98
C SER A 342 12.64 -11.05 -5.92
N PHE A 343 13.25 -11.11 -4.74
CA PHE A 343 12.85 -11.97 -3.64
C PHE A 343 13.02 -11.27 -2.30
N PRO A 344 12.21 -11.63 -1.27
CA PRO A 344 12.33 -11.04 0.05
C PRO A 344 13.58 -11.57 0.77
N LEU A 345 14.35 -10.67 1.39
CA LEU A 345 15.42 -10.98 2.34
C LEU A 345 14.96 -10.89 3.80
N GLY A 346 13.85 -10.23 4.04
CA GLY A 346 13.25 -10.02 5.34
C GLY A 346 11.88 -9.36 5.21
N GLU A 347 11.26 -9.04 6.33
CA GLU A 347 9.88 -8.51 6.35
C GLU A 347 9.70 -7.20 5.57
N MET A 348 10.73 -6.34 5.55
CA MET A 348 10.68 -5.02 4.90
C MET A 348 11.76 -4.84 3.83
N THR A 349 12.48 -5.91 3.46
CA THR A 349 13.60 -5.80 2.54
C THR A 349 13.46 -6.81 1.42
N ARG A 350 13.53 -6.34 0.19
CA ARG A 350 13.60 -7.20 -1.01
C ARG A 350 14.93 -6.97 -1.72
N MET A 351 15.48 -8.02 -2.29
CA MET A 351 16.64 -7.96 -3.16
C MET A 351 16.21 -8.25 -4.60
N SER A 352 16.73 -7.46 -5.53
CA SER A 352 16.53 -7.70 -6.97
C SER A 352 17.88 -7.93 -7.64
N VAL A 353 17.92 -8.90 -8.51
CA VAL A 353 19.05 -9.18 -9.41
C VAL A 353 18.55 -8.99 -10.84
N ASN A 354 19.15 -8.05 -11.53
CA ASN A 354 18.87 -7.75 -12.94
C ASN A 354 20.10 -8.05 -13.78
N LEU A 355 19.88 -8.67 -14.93
CA LEU A 355 20.89 -8.84 -16.00
C LEU A 355 20.43 -8.02 -17.19
N SER A 356 21.33 -7.29 -17.83
CA SER A 356 21.04 -6.52 -19.03
C SER A 356 21.95 -6.97 -20.16
N PHE A 357 21.35 -7.28 -21.29
CA PHE A 357 22.02 -7.61 -22.55
C PHE A 357 21.63 -6.55 -23.56
N ASP A 358 22.61 -5.78 -23.99
CA ASP A 358 22.42 -4.70 -24.95
C ASP A 358 23.29 -4.92 -26.16
N GLU A 359 22.69 -4.87 -27.35
CA GLU A 359 23.37 -4.84 -28.63
C GLU A 359 23.10 -3.50 -29.32
N THR A 360 24.14 -2.82 -29.73
CA THR A 360 24.00 -1.50 -30.37
C THR A 360 24.71 -1.50 -31.71
N ASP A 361 23.92 -1.29 -32.76
CA ASP A 361 24.41 -1.09 -34.10
C ASP A 361 24.53 0.40 -34.43
N ILE A 362 25.65 0.77 -35.01
CA ILE A 362 25.90 2.14 -35.49
C ILE A 362 26.04 2.09 -37.02
N SER A 363 25.26 2.91 -37.68
CA SER A 363 25.25 2.98 -39.14
C SER A 363 25.25 4.44 -39.63
N ASN A 364 25.40 4.64 -40.92
CA ASN A 364 25.39 5.95 -41.58
C ASN A 364 26.33 6.97 -40.92
N VAL A 365 27.54 6.51 -40.55
CA VAL A 365 28.57 7.39 -40.01
C VAL A 365 29.00 8.43 -41.03
N ALA A 366 28.79 9.73 -40.75
CA ALA A 366 29.22 10.79 -41.62
C ALA A 366 30.76 10.91 -41.58
N ASP A 367 31.39 10.74 -42.74
CA ASP A 367 32.82 11.02 -42.90
C ASP A 367 33.07 12.52 -42.60
N LYS A 368 33.89 12.79 -41.60
CA LYS A 368 34.42 14.13 -41.38
C LYS A 368 35.50 14.39 -42.43
N ASN A 369 35.11 15.02 -43.57
CA ASN A 369 36.08 15.69 -44.44
C ASN A 369 36.46 17.05 -43.90
#